data_4a4babea35ad288c36b8cb2df1b0efa8
#
_entry.id   4a4babea35ad288c36b8cb2df1b0efa8
#
_cell.length_a   1.000
_cell.length_b   1.000
_cell.length_c   1.000
_cell.angle_alpha   90.00
_cell.angle_beta   90.00
_cell.angle_gamma   90.00
#
_symmetry.space_group_name_H-M   'P 1'
#
loop_
_entity.id
_entity.type
_entity.pdbx_description
1 polymer ?
#
loop_
_entity_poly.entity_id
_entity_poly.type
_entity_poly.pdbx_seq_one_letter_code
_entity_poly.pdbx_strand_id
1 'polypeptide(L)'
;HHFGTEIDVSDAKAIPENYEVQLTTAECDGMFAPFHAWLSERIETGKSFGFTRVFVPGRGKIQPEKWHLSHLPTARKIQERFSESALKEIFERSEISCKEAILSEFPVLLQNYIYPYFI
;
A
#
# COMPACT_ATOMS: atom_id res chain seq x y z
N HIS A 1 -1.40 -3.17 -3.96
CA HIS A 1 -1.71 -4.57 -4.36
C HIS A 1 -1.71 -4.80 -5.89
N HIS A 2 -1.89 -3.77 -6.70
CA HIS A 2 -1.98 -3.91 -8.17
C HIS A 2 -0.69 -4.44 -8.83
N PHE A 3 0.46 -4.21 -8.23
CA PHE A 3 1.73 -4.76 -8.72
C PHE A 3 1.95 -6.23 -8.32
N GLY A 4 1.11 -6.79 -7.46
CA GLY A 4 1.31 -8.13 -6.90
C GLY A 4 2.54 -8.24 -6.00
N THR A 5 3.00 -7.12 -5.44
CA THR A 5 4.20 -7.01 -4.60
C THR A 5 3.88 -6.63 -3.16
N GLU A 6 2.61 -6.41 -2.87
CA GLU A 6 2.10 -5.96 -1.58
C GLU A 6 1.32 -7.06 -0.87
N ILE A 7 1.45 -7.08 0.45
CA ILE A 7 0.72 -7.97 1.35
C ILE A 7 0.18 -7.19 2.53
N ASP A 8 -0.96 -7.62 3.03
CA ASP A 8 -1.50 -7.19 4.32
C ASP A 8 -1.18 -8.24 5.38
N VAL A 9 -0.76 -7.81 6.56
CA VAL A 9 -0.27 -8.70 7.61
C VAL A 9 -0.95 -8.44 8.95
N SER A 10 -1.21 -9.52 9.69
CA SER A 10 -1.68 -9.49 11.08
C SER A 10 -1.04 -10.62 11.88
N ASP A 11 -1.06 -10.53 13.21
CA ASP A 11 -0.58 -11.59 14.10
C ASP A 11 -1.71 -12.55 14.43
N ALA A 12 -1.72 -13.72 13.80
CA ALA A 12 -2.72 -14.74 14.00
C ALA A 12 -2.84 -15.21 15.47
N LYS A 13 -1.74 -15.14 16.26
CA LYS A 13 -1.76 -15.51 17.67
C LYS A 13 -2.44 -14.49 18.58
N ALA A 14 -2.51 -13.24 18.14
CA ALA A 14 -3.13 -12.17 18.89
C ALA A 14 -4.64 -12.03 18.59
N ILE A 15 -5.16 -12.76 17.60
CA ILE A 15 -6.56 -12.68 17.19
C ILE A 15 -7.42 -13.45 18.21
N PRO A 16 -8.39 -12.78 18.89
CA PRO A 16 -9.32 -13.47 19.78
C PRO A 16 -10.21 -14.47 19.04
N GLU A 17 -10.69 -15.46 19.75
CA GLU A 17 -11.66 -16.42 19.21
C GLU A 17 -12.92 -15.68 18.68
N ASN A 18 -13.37 -16.04 17.49
CA ASN A 18 -14.52 -15.43 16.79
C ASN A 18 -14.34 -13.95 16.44
N TYR A 19 -13.12 -13.42 16.42
CA TYR A 19 -12.83 -12.07 15.97
C TYR A 19 -12.45 -12.05 14.48
N GLU A 20 -13.09 -11.19 13.71
CA GLU A 20 -12.76 -10.93 12.31
C GLU A 20 -11.89 -9.68 12.19
N VAL A 21 -10.67 -9.86 11.68
CA VAL A 21 -9.69 -8.75 11.49
C VAL A 21 -10.22 -7.77 10.45
N GLN A 22 -10.24 -6.48 10.81
CA GLN A 22 -10.75 -5.40 9.94
C GLN A 22 -9.62 -4.59 9.27
N LEU A 23 -8.36 -4.82 9.63
CA LEU A 23 -7.20 -4.06 9.20
C LEU A 23 -7.37 -2.56 9.50
N THR A 24 -7.39 -2.24 10.78
CA THR A 24 -7.57 -0.89 11.29
C THR A 24 -6.36 -0.42 12.11
N THR A 25 -6.18 0.90 12.20
CA THR A 25 -5.16 1.49 13.07
C THR A 25 -5.38 1.10 14.54
N ALA A 26 -6.63 1.00 15.00
CA ALA A 26 -6.97 0.59 16.34
C ALA A 26 -6.51 -0.84 16.67
N GLU A 27 -6.63 -1.77 15.74
CA GLU A 27 -6.09 -3.13 15.88
C GLU A 27 -4.56 -3.14 15.93
N CYS A 28 -3.91 -2.33 15.07
CA CYS A 28 -2.45 -2.20 15.04
C CYS A 28 -1.87 -1.61 16.31
N ASP A 29 -2.55 -0.64 16.91
CA ASP A 29 -2.13 0.02 18.16
C ASP A 29 -2.62 -0.73 19.41
N GLY A 30 -3.54 -1.66 19.24
CA GLY A 30 -4.12 -2.53 20.27
C GLY A 30 -3.53 -3.94 20.25
N MET A 31 -4.35 -4.93 19.83
CA MET A 31 -3.98 -6.35 19.89
C MET A 31 -2.74 -6.71 19.07
N PHE A 32 -2.47 -6.01 17.99
CA PHE A 32 -1.29 -6.24 17.13
C PHE A 32 -0.10 -5.33 17.43
N ALA A 33 -0.15 -4.49 18.48
CA ALA A 33 0.93 -3.56 18.80
C ALA A 33 2.30 -4.23 18.98
N PRO A 34 2.45 -5.36 19.70
CA PRO A 34 3.74 -6.04 19.82
C PRO A 34 4.28 -6.54 18.48
N PHE A 35 3.41 -7.06 17.61
CA PHE A 35 3.77 -7.51 16.28
C PHE A 35 4.26 -6.33 15.41
N HIS A 36 3.54 -5.21 15.41
CA HIS A 36 3.92 -4.03 14.63
C HIS A 36 5.19 -3.34 15.16
N ALA A 37 5.46 -3.39 16.46
CA ALA A 37 6.72 -2.92 17.04
C ALA A 37 7.90 -3.78 16.56
N TRP A 38 7.78 -5.12 16.63
CA TRP A 38 8.76 -6.05 16.08
C TRP A 38 8.98 -5.84 14.58
N LEU A 39 7.92 -5.69 13.80
CA LEU A 39 8.00 -5.47 12.36
C LEU A 39 8.71 -4.15 12.00
N SER A 40 8.44 -3.08 12.77
CA SER A 40 9.12 -1.79 12.62
C SER A 40 10.62 -1.93 12.83
N GLU A 41 11.04 -2.60 13.92
CA GLU A 41 12.47 -2.89 14.17
C GLU A 41 13.11 -3.66 13.01
N ARG A 42 12.42 -4.67 12.45
CA ARG A 42 12.93 -5.43 11.30
C ARG A 42 13.10 -4.58 10.06
N ILE A 43 12.16 -3.69 9.79
CA ILE A 43 12.24 -2.77 8.66
C ILE A 43 13.40 -1.79 8.86
N GLU A 44 13.49 -1.15 10.02
CA GLU A 44 14.52 -0.15 10.36
C GLU A 44 15.95 -0.74 10.34
N THR A 45 16.10 -1.98 10.77
CA THR A 45 17.41 -2.68 10.80
C THR A 45 17.74 -3.43 9.51
N GLY A 46 16.92 -3.31 8.45
CA GLY A 46 17.14 -4.00 7.18
C GLY A 46 16.94 -5.52 7.21
N LYS A 47 16.26 -6.03 8.24
CA LYS A 47 16.01 -7.48 8.47
C LYS A 47 14.61 -7.94 8.04
N SER A 48 13.92 -7.13 7.24
CA SER A 48 12.57 -7.40 6.74
C SER A 48 12.54 -8.10 5.39
N PHE A 49 13.68 -8.60 4.90
CA PHE A 49 13.80 -9.26 3.59
C PHE A 49 13.29 -8.42 2.41
N GLY A 50 13.46 -7.10 2.49
CA GLY A 50 13.04 -6.16 1.45
C GLY A 50 11.60 -5.65 1.58
N PHE A 51 10.84 -6.12 2.56
CA PHE A 51 9.52 -5.57 2.84
C PHE A 51 9.60 -4.25 3.60
N THR A 52 8.74 -3.30 3.25
CA THR A 52 8.61 -2.02 3.94
C THR A 52 7.18 -1.51 3.89
N ARG A 53 6.86 -0.53 4.77
CA ARG A 53 5.59 0.20 4.71
C ARG A 53 5.66 1.29 3.66
N VAL A 54 4.67 1.36 2.80
CA VAL A 54 4.56 2.39 1.75
C VAL A 54 3.54 3.47 2.09
N PHE A 55 2.45 3.10 2.78
CA PHE A 55 1.44 4.04 3.24
C PHE A 55 1.80 4.54 4.65
N VAL A 56 2.64 5.58 4.67
CA VAL A 56 3.14 6.18 5.92
C VAL A 56 2.67 7.64 6.04
N PRO A 57 2.61 8.20 7.26
CA PRO A 57 2.20 9.59 7.46
C PRO A 57 2.98 10.57 6.58
N GLY A 58 2.28 11.52 5.97
CA GLY A 58 2.87 12.57 5.12
C GLY A 58 3.26 12.15 3.71
N ARG A 59 3.00 10.91 3.30
CA ARG A 59 3.26 10.41 1.96
C ARG A 59 1.97 10.29 1.16
N GLY A 60 1.80 11.12 0.12
CA GLY A 60 0.63 11.09 -0.75
C GLY A 60 -0.69 11.37 -0.03
N LYS A 61 -1.79 10.85 -0.58
CA LYS A 61 -3.16 11.05 -0.09
C LYS A 61 -3.84 9.79 0.46
N ILE A 62 -3.18 8.63 0.38
CA ILE A 62 -3.67 7.41 1.01
C ILE A 62 -3.39 7.47 2.50
N GLN A 63 -4.36 7.08 3.31
CA GLN A 63 -4.20 7.03 4.77
C GLN A 63 -3.09 6.05 5.16
N PRO A 64 -2.35 6.31 6.24
CA PRO A 64 -1.33 5.39 6.72
C PRO A 64 -1.91 4.01 7.08
N GLU A 65 -1.23 2.97 6.62
CA GLU A 65 -1.63 1.57 6.85
C GLU A 65 -0.43 0.78 7.39
N LYS A 66 -0.43 0.49 8.70
CA LYS A 66 0.69 -0.23 9.34
C LYS A 66 0.78 -1.69 8.91
N TRP A 67 -0.33 -2.28 8.49
CA TRP A 67 -0.46 -3.67 8.03
C TRP A 67 -0.01 -3.87 6.59
N HIS A 68 -0.02 -2.82 5.76
CA HIS A 68 0.28 -2.89 4.33
C HIS A 68 1.78 -2.80 4.07
N LEU A 69 2.34 -3.83 3.45
CA LEU A 69 3.76 -3.93 3.14
C LEU A 69 3.99 -4.14 1.64
N SER A 70 5.03 -3.53 1.11
CA SER A 70 5.52 -3.75 -0.25
C SER A 70 6.90 -4.39 -0.23
N HIS A 71 7.13 -5.36 -1.11
CA HIS A 71 8.46 -5.95 -1.35
C HIS A 71 9.24 -5.08 -2.34
N LEU A 72 10.06 -4.17 -1.81
CA LEU A 72 10.76 -3.14 -2.59
C LEU A 72 11.57 -3.66 -3.78
N PRO A 73 12.38 -4.74 -3.65
CA PRO A 73 13.19 -5.20 -4.77
C PRO A 73 12.37 -5.60 -6.00
N THR A 74 11.15 -6.13 -5.77
CA THR A 74 10.24 -6.50 -6.86
C THR A 74 9.44 -5.30 -7.33
N ALA A 75 8.93 -4.48 -6.42
CA ALA A 75 8.14 -3.29 -6.74
C ALA A 75 8.92 -2.32 -7.63
N ARG A 76 10.20 -2.06 -7.33
CA ARG A 76 11.07 -1.18 -8.13
C ARG A 76 11.19 -1.63 -9.59
N LYS A 77 11.33 -2.93 -9.84
CA LYS A 77 11.40 -3.47 -11.23
C LYS A 77 10.11 -3.24 -12.01
N ILE A 78 8.97 -3.21 -11.32
CA ILE A 78 7.67 -2.92 -11.94
C ILE A 78 7.50 -1.42 -12.13
N GLN A 79 7.89 -0.61 -11.14
CA GLN A 79 7.87 0.86 -11.22
C GLN A 79 8.69 1.40 -12.40
N GLU A 80 9.85 0.81 -12.69
CA GLU A 80 10.69 1.16 -13.85
C GLU A 80 9.98 0.96 -15.20
N ARG A 81 8.95 0.13 -15.23
CA ARG A 81 8.14 -0.18 -16.41
C ARG A 81 6.77 0.51 -16.38
N PHE A 82 6.51 1.30 -15.38
CA PHE A 82 5.24 2.02 -15.28
C PHE A 82 5.08 2.99 -16.45
N SER A 83 3.90 3.00 -17.05
CA SER A 83 3.54 3.86 -18.17
C SER A 83 2.24 4.59 -17.88
N GLU A 84 2.32 5.92 -17.76
CA GLU A 84 1.13 6.77 -17.60
C GLU A 84 0.15 6.61 -18.77
N SER A 85 0.66 6.52 -19.99
CA SER A 85 -0.17 6.36 -21.20
C SER A 85 -0.91 5.02 -21.19
N ALA A 86 -0.24 3.94 -20.77
CA ALA A 86 -0.89 2.63 -20.65
C ALA A 86 -1.98 2.63 -19.56
N LEU A 87 -1.72 3.25 -18.41
CA LEU A 87 -2.73 3.38 -17.35
C LEU A 87 -3.92 4.23 -17.82
N LYS A 88 -3.66 5.35 -18.50
CA LYS A 88 -4.71 6.20 -19.06
C LYS A 88 -5.57 5.45 -20.07
N GLU A 89 -4.96 4.67 -20.97
CA GLU A 89 -5.66 3.85 -21.95
C GLU A 89 -6.57 2.80 -21.27
N ILE A 90 -6.13 2.21 -20.16
CA ILE A 90 -6.96 1.30 -19.37
C ILE A 90 -8.23 2.02 -18.88
N PHE A 91 -8.13 3.22 -18.33
CA PHE A 91 -9.30 4.00 -17.91
C PHE A 91 -10.21 4.38 -19.08
N GLU A 92 -9.64 4.79 -20.21
CA GLU A 92 -10.39 5.14 -21.42
C GLU A 92 -11.24 3.97 -21.94
N ARG A 93 -10.70 2.74 -21.88
CA ARG A 93 -11.37 1.52 -22.32
C ARG A 93 -12.29 0.89 -21.29
N SER A 94 -12.19 1.27 -20.01
CA SER A 94 -12.96 0.67 -18.93
C SER A 94 -14.37 1.27 -18.82
N GLU A 95 -15.33 0.44 -18.49
CA GLU A 95 -16.70 0.84 -18.12
C GLU A 95 -16.75 1.19 -16.62
N ILE A 96 -16.28 2.40 -16.26
CA ILE A 96 -16.21 2.87 -14.88
C ILE A 96 -17.03 4.13 -14.67
N SER A 97 -17.59 4.28 -13.48
CA SER A 97 -18.27 5.52 -13.08
C SER A 97 -17.27 6.68 -13.00
N CYS A 98 -17.72 7.89 -13.31
CA CYS A 98 -16.93 9.11 -13.27
C CYS A 98 -15.68 9.11 -14.19
N LYS A 99 -15.68 8.31 -15.26
CA LYS A 99 -14.55 8.19 -16.19
C LYS A 99 -14.05 9.53 -16.71
N GLU A 100 -14.94 10.42 -17.14
CA GLU A 100 -14.56 11.74 -17.66
C GLU A 100 -13.85 12.59 -16.61
N ALA A 101 -14.34 12.57 -15.35
CA ALA A 101 -13.70 13.27 -14.24
C ALA A 101 -12.31 12.69 -13.93
N ILE A 102 -12.19 11.36 -13.93
CA ILE A 102 -10.90 10.67 -13.72
C ILE A 102 -9.90 11.06 -14.80
N LEU A 103 -10.31 11.06 -16.06
CA LEU A 103 -9.43 11.40 -17.17
C LEU A 103 -9.03 12.89 -17.18
N SER A 104 -9.96 13.81 -16.81
CA SER A 104 -9.65 15.23 -16.69
C SER A 104 -8.68 15.56 -15.56
N GLU A 105 -8.77 14.82 -14.43
CA GLU A 105 -7.92 14.98 -13.24
C GLU A 105 -6.72 14.01 -13.23
N PHE A 106 -6.47 13.30 -14.32
CA PHE A 106 -5.48 12.22 -14.37
C PHE A 106 -4.08 12.65 -13.89
N PRO A 107 -3.52 13.81 -14.28
CA PRO A 107 -2.22 14.27 -13.77
C PRO A 107 -2.22 14.47 -12.25
N VAL A 108 -3.31 15.02 -11.69
CA VAL A 108 -3.45 15.26 -10.25
C VAL A 108 -3.55 13.92 -9.50
N LEU A 109 -4.25 12.94 -10.06
CA LEU A 109 -4.35 11.60 -9.50
C LEU A 109 -3.00 10.89 -9.47
N LEU A 110 -2.20 11.00 -10.54
CA LEU A 110 -0.84 10.46 -10.55
C LEU A 110 0.03 11.05 -9.45
N GLN A 111 0.02 12.38 -9.29
CA GLN A 111 0.82 13.09 -8.30
C GLN A 111 0.42 12.78 -6.85
N ASN A 112 -0.84 12.49 -6.59
CA ASN A 112 -1.35 12.29 -5.24
C ASN A 112 -1.43 10.82 -4.83
N TYR A 113 -1.66 9.90 -5.77
CA TYR A 113 -2.01 8.51 -5.48
C TYR A 113 -1.10 7.47 -6.12
N ILE A 114 -0.19 7.84 -7.01
CA ILE A 114 0.73 6.92 -7.67
C ILE A 114 2.18 7.24 -7.31
N TYR A 115 2.69 8.39 -7.75
CA TYR A 115 4.10 8.73 -7.59
C TYR A 115 4.62 8.85 -6.16
N PRO A 116 3.84 9.31 -5.17
CA PRO A 116 4.32 9.33 -3.78
C PRO A 116 4.70 7.94 -3.24
N TYR A 117 4.16 6.88 -3.83
CA TYR A 117 4.36 5.50 -3.38
C TYR A 117 5.41 4.73 -4.20
N PHE A 118 5.99 5.34 -5.21
CA PHE A 118 7.17 4.84 -5.91
C PHE A 118 8.42 5.11 -5.05
N ILE A 119 9.06 4.05 -4.59
CA ILE A 119 10.19 4.12 -3.68
C ILE A 119 11.35 3.18 -4.06
#